data_094049b88a09f0db0dc71c51ed65950c
#
_entry.id   094049b88a09f0db0dc71c51ed65950c
#
_cell.length_a   1.000
_cell.length_b   1.000
_cell.length_c   1.000
_cell.angle_alpha   90.00
_cell.angle_beta   90.00
_cell.angle_gamma   90.00
#
_symmetry.space_group_name_H-M   'P 1'
#
loop_
_entity.id
_entity.type
_entity.pdbx_description
1 polymer ?
#
loop_
_entity_poly.entity_id
_entity_poly.type
_entity_poly.pdbx_seq_one_letter_code
_entity_poly.pdbx_strand_id
1 'polypeptide(L)'
;MSLFGFSEGEIHPASAVLGHTDPLVSQLCMITGMSVILVILVIVAVALGGMIALNWAPDRPLSTLTARWAPPPSMFIPLLGMQVHLRDQGLRDSPTPIILIHGTSASLHTWEGWVRALEDKHRVITFDLPAFGLTGPSPEGDYTIAAYVRFVGALLDKLGIQRCVLGGNSIGGRVAWETARAMPNRIDKLILVDSGGYPSISTSVPLGFRLARLPVLNRFLEVVTPRSLVEASVRNVYGDPSKVTPELVDRYFDMTVRTGNRRALGQRFAQADFGADAGRIAELKLPTLIMWGGRDRLIPPGDAERFHHDIDGSRLVIFPDLGHVPQEEDPARTAAAVIDFLQAR
;
A
#
# COMPACT_ATOMS: atom_id res chain seq x y z
N MET A 1 -35.66 -55.43 -79.61
CA MET A 1 -35.59 -56.55 -78.69
C MET A 1 -35.54 -55.97 -77.31
N SER A 2 -36.59 -56.23 -76.55
CA SER A 2 -36.73 -56.43 -75.13
C SER A 2 -36.28 -55.27 -74.19
N LEU A 3 -37.22 -54.55 -73.62
CA LEU A 3 -37.91 -54.77 -72.35
C LEU A 3 -37.08 -54.52 -71.12
N PHE A 4 -37.35 -53.46 -70.39
CA PHE A 4 -37.92 -53.51 -69.04
C PHE A 4 -38.17 -52.08 -68.53
N GLY A 5 -39.42 -51.82 -68.22
CA GLY A 5 -39.86 -50.61 -67.54
C GLY A 5 -39.58 -50.66 -66.07
N PHE A 6 -39.34 -49.51 -65.48
CA PHE A 6 -39.40 -49.31 -64.04
C PHE A 6 -40.32 -48.13 -63.76
N SER A 7 -41.31 -48.41 -62.92
CA SER A 7 -42.35 -47.51 -62.44
C SER A 7 -41.78 -46.42 -61.57
N GLU A 8 -42.22 -45.20 -61.81
CA GLU A 8 -42.03 -44.06 -60.91
C GLU A 8 -42.81 -44.29 -59.59
N GLY A 9 -42.06 -44.45 -58.52
CA GLY A 9 -42.60 -44.40 -57.15
C GLY A 9 -42.70 -42.97 -56.66
N GLU A 10 -43.86 -42.47 -56.43
CA GLU A 10 -44.16 -41.17 -55.81
C GLU A 10 -43.47 -41.10 -54.41
N ILE A 11 -42.57 -40.20 -54.24
CA ILE A 11 -42.00 -39.85 -52.94
C ILE A 11 -42.93 -38.79 -52.32
N HIS A 12 -43.78 -39.21 -51.40
CA HIS A 12 -44.49 -38.28 -50.53
C HIS A 12 -43.54 -37.51 -49.63
N PRO A 13 -43.58 -36.17 -49.57
CA PRO A 13 -42.80 -35.41 -48.62
C PRO A 13 -43.39 -35.66 -47.21
N ALA A 14 -42.57 -36.16 -46.32
CA ALA A 14 -42.88 -36.25 -44.90
C ALA A 14 -43.20 -34.83 -44.37
N SER A 15 -44.47 -34.61 -44.06
CA SER A 15 -44.91 -33.39 -43.39
C SER A 15 -44.21 -33.24 -42.07
N ALA A 16 -43.39 -32.20 -41.99
CA ALA A 16 -42.79 -31.77 -40.75
C ALA A 16 -43.91 -31.47 -39.73
N VAL A 17 -44.03 -32.30 -38.72
CA VAL A 17 -44.83 -32.03 -37.53
C VAL A 17 -44.15 -30.89 -36.78
N LEU A 18 -44.49 -29.66 -37.12
CA LEU A 18 -44.24 -28.51 -36.29
C LEU A 18 -45.05 -28.73 -34.99
N GLY A 19 -44.37 -29.18 -33.95
CA GLY A 19 -44.94 -29.32 -32.61
C GLY A 19 -45.43 -27.95 -32.14
N HIS A 20 -46.73 -27.74 -32.19
CA HIS A 20 -47.39 -26.65 -31.49
C HIS A 20 -47.19 -26.90 -29.99
N THR A 21 -46.26 -26.21 -29.37
CA THR A 21 -46.18 -26.15 -27.91
C THR A 21 -47.46 -25.49 -27.42
N ASP A 22 -48.21 -26.20 -26.60
CA ASP A 22 -49.42 -25.69 -25.99
C ASP A 22 -49.16 -24.33 -25.34
N PRO A 23 -49.86 -23.24 -25.70
CA PRO A 23 -49.64 -21.90 -25.14
C PRO A 23 -49.74 -21.88 -23.61
N LEU A 24 -50.50 -22.78 -22.99
CA LEU A 24 -50.58 -22.97 -21.54
C LEU A 24 -49.27 -23.53 -20.95
N VAL A 25 -48.63 -24.47 -21.64
CA VAL A 25 -47.32 -25.03 -21.20
C VAL A 25 -46.23 -24.01 -21.33
N SER A 26 -46.22 -23.20 -22.40
CA SER A 26 -45.21 -22.13 -22.55
C SER A 26 -45.44 -21.00 -21.55
N GLN A 27 -46.68 -20.63 -21.20
CA GLN A 27 -46.95 -19.68 -20.12
C GLN A 27 -46.53 -20.21 -18.75
N LEU A 28 -46.79 -21.49 -18.45
CA LEU A 28 -46.39 -22.12 -17.18
C LEU A 28 -44.88 -22.17 -17.04
N CYS A 29 -44.12 -22.49 -18.10
CA CYS A 29 -42.69 -22.45 -18.13
C CYS A 29 -42.11 -21.03 -17.93
N MET A 30 -42.74 -20.01 -18.51
CA MET A 30 -42.33 -18.62 -18.29
C MET A 30 -42.58 -18.16 -16.84
N ILE A 31 -43.72 -18.49 -16.25
CA ILE A 31 -44.06 -18.12 -14.87
C ILE A 31 -43.13 -18.82 -13.88
N THR A 32 -42.82 -20.11 -14.06
CA THR A 32 -41.89 -20.84 -13.22
C THR A 32 -40.46 -20.32 -13.38
N GLY A 33 -40.01 -20.02 -14.60
CA GLY A 33 -38.70 -19.40 -14.88
C GLY A 33 -38.56 -18.02 -14.23
N MET A 34 -39.57 -17.16 -14.35
CA MET A 34 -39.58 -15.85 -13.68
C MET A 34 -39.54 -15.96 -12.16
N SER A 35 -40.26 -16.93 -11.57
CA SER A 35 -40.25 -17.16 -10.13
C SER A 35 -38.89 -17.63 -9.64
N VAL A 36 -38.19 -18.50 -10.37
CA VAL A 36 -36.83 -18.97 -10.04
C VAL A 36 -35.84 -17.82 -10.12
N ILE A 37 -35.91 -16.99 -11.17
CA ILE A 37 -35.02 -15.81 -11.31
C ILE A 37 -35.26 -14.84 -10.15
N LEU A 38 -36.50 -14.56 -9.78
CA LEU A 38 -36.81 -13.67 -8.65
C LEU A 38 -36.24 -14.21 -7.32
N VAL A 39 -36.38 -15.50 -7.06
CA VAL A 39 -35.79 -16.14 -5.86
C VAL A 39 -34.27 -16.01 -5.84
N ILE A 40 -33.61 -16.27 -6.97
CA ILE A 40 -32.16 -16.10 -7.08
C ILE A 40 -31.76 -14.64 -6.81
N LEU A 41 -32.47 -13.67 -7.38
CA LEU A 41 -32.21 -12.25 -7.16
C LEU A 41 -32.39 -11.85 -5.68
N VAL A 42 -33.39 -12.37 -5.01
CA VAL A 42 -33.64 -12.14 -3.57
C VAL A 42 -32.49 -12.76 -2.75
N ILE A 43 -32.09 -14.00 -3.04
CA ILE A 43 -30.96 -14.65 -2.34
C ILE A 43 -29.67 -13.84 -2.53
N VAL A 44 -29.39 -13.42 -3.76
CA VAL A 44 -28.20 -12.58 -4.06
C VAL A 44 -28.28 -11.25 -3.32
N ALA A 45 -29.43 -10.58 -3.30
CA ALA A 45 -29.62 -9.32 -2.59
C ALA A 45 -29.43 -9.47 -1.08
N VAL A 46 -29.96 -10.54 -0.48
CA VAL A 46 -29.80 -10.85 0.94
C VAL A 46 -28.32 -11.18 1.25
N ALA A 47 -27.66 -11.96 0.41
CA ALA A 47 -26.24 -12.29 0.58
C ALA A 47 -25.34 -11.03 0.48
N LEU A 48 -25.61 -10.16 -0.50
CA LEU A 48 -24.91 -8.88 -0.66
C LEU A 48 -25.17 -7.94 0.53
N GLY A 49 -26.41 -7.82 0.97
CA GLY A 49 -26.78 -7.02 2.15
C GLY A 49 -26.08 -7.53 3.41
N GLY A 50 -26.07 -8.84 3.61
CA GLY A 50 -25.36 -9.48 4.72
C GLY A 50 -23.85 -9.24 4.65
N MET A 51 -23.24 -9.37 3.48
CA MET A 51 -21.81 -9.09 3.26
C MET A 51 -21.48 -7.62 3.57
N ILE A 52 -22.31 -6.68 3.11
CA ILE A 52 -22.15 -5.26 3.41
C ILE A 52 -22.25 -5.01 4.92
N ALA A 53 -23.28 -5.54 5.57
CA ALA A 53 -23.50 -5.35 7.00
C ALA A 53 -22.35 -5.90 7.86
N LEU A 54 -21.84 -7.10 7.53
CA LEU A 54 -20.71 -7.73 8.22
C LEU A 54 -19.38 -7.01 8.03
N ASN A 55 -19.23 -6.26 6.94
CA ASN A 55 -17.99 -5.55 6.60
C ASN A 55 -18.17 -4.02 6.65
N TRP A 56 -19.26 -3.56 7.26
CA TRP A 56 -19.49 -2.15 7.46
C TRP A 56 -18.43 -1.55 8.39
N ALA A 57 -17.60 -0.69 7.85
CA ALA A 57 -16.47 -0.09 8.54
C ALA A 57 -16.48 1.43 8.31
N PRO A 58 -17.32 2.17 9.04
CA PRO A 58 -17.35 3.62 8.93
C PRO A 58 -16.01 4.23 9.34
N ASP A 59 -15.77 5.43 8.85
CA ASP A 59 -14.61 6.21 9.26
C ASP A 59 -14.55 6.38 10.77
N ARG A 60 -13.35 6.20 11.34
CA ARG A 60 -13.07 6.40 12.77
C ARG A 60 -12.42 7.76 12.99
N PRO A 61 -12.99 8.63 13.82
CA PRO A 61 -12.37 9.92 14.16
C PRO A 61 -11.07 9.71 14.94
N LEU A 62 -10.13 10.64 14.77
CA LEU A 62 -8.81 10.60 15.41
C LEU A 62 -8.90 10.34 16.91
N SER A 63 -9.86 10.99 17.60
CA SER A 63 -10.06 10.86 19.06
C SER A 63 -10.33 9.44 19.54
N THR A 64 -10.89 8.57 18.69
CA THR A 64 -11.14 7.16 19.06
C THR A 64 -9.91 6.26 18.89
N LEU A 65 -8.91 6.73 18.14
CA LEU A 65 -7.72 5.96 17.82
C LEU A 65 -6.51 6.32 18.67
N THR A 66 -6.45 7.56 19.18
CA THR A 66 -5.29 8.08 19.92
C THR A 66 -4.99 7.31 21.19
N ALA A 67 -6.00 6.88 21.92
CA ALA A 67 -5.80 6.13 23.19
C ALA A 67 -5.02 4.83 22.96
N ARG A 68 -5.25 4.16 21.83
CA ARG A 68 -4.59 2.89 21.51
C ARG A 68 -3.28 3.08 20.76
N TRP A 69 -3.24 4.03 19.81
CA TRP A 69 -2.18 4.11 18.82
C TRP A 69 -1.26 5.32 18.96
N ALA A 70 -1.59 6.27 19.84
CA ALA A 70 -0.75 7.43 20.14
C ALA A 70 -0.45 7.60 21.65
N PRO A 71 -0.10 6.52 22.41
CA PRO A 71 0.39 6.72 23.77
C PRO A 71 1.73 7.51 23.73
N PRO A 72 2.16 8.13 24.84
CA PRO A 72 3.47 8.74 24.92
C PRO A 72 4.57 7.76 24.46
N PRO A 73 5.56 8.21 23.69
CA PRO A 73 5.96 9.60 23.44
C PRO A 73 5.31 10.25 22.19
N SER A 74 4.20 9.70 21.66
CA SER A 74 3.48 10.30 20.53
C SER A 74 3.07 11.74 20.82
N MET A 75 3.23 12.59 19.83
CA MET A 75 2.77 13.99 19.86
C MET A 75 2.15 14.39 18.52
N PHE A 76 1.38 15.46 18.54
CA PHE A 76 0.81 16.08 17.36
C PHE A 76 1.30 17.52 17.25
N ILE A 77 1.84 17.88 16.08
CA ILE A 77 2.31 19.25 15.81
C ILE A 77 1.56 19.86 14.64
N PRO A 78 1.22 21.16 14.71
CA PRO A 78 0.62 21.86 13.57
C PRO A 78 1.68 22.08 12.47
N LEU A 79 1.40 21.55 11.28
CA LEU A 79 2.25 21.70 10.09
C LEU A 79 1.39 21.67 8.83
N LEU A 80 1.53 22.65 7.96
CA LEU A 80 0.83 22.77 6.66
C LEU A 80 -0.68 22.49 6.78
N GLY A 81 -1.33 23.08 7.79
CA GLY A 81 -2.77 22.92 8.05
C GLY A 81 -3.22 21.57 8.63
N MET A 82 -2.28 20.67 8.94
CA MET A 82 -2.54 19.35 9.53
C MET A 82 -2.06 19.30 10.99
N GLN A 83 -2.59 18.34 11.75
CA GLN A 83 -2.01 17.87 13.02
C GLN A 83 -1.17 16.63 12.72
N VAL A 84 0.12 16.83 12.54
CA VAL A 84 1.05 15.76 12.17
C VAL A 84 1.40 14.92 13.39
N HIS A 85 1.09 13.63 13.33
CA HIS A 85 1.48 12.66 14.34
C HIS A 85 2.94 12.28 14.17
N LEU A 86 3.72 12.40 15.23
CA LEU A 86 5.13 12.04 15.24
C LEU A 86 5.57 11.53 16.60
N ARG A 87 6.73 10.86 16.63
CA ARG A 87 7.50 10.53 17.82
C ARG A 87 8.93 11.02 17.64
N ASP A 88 9.48 11.64 18.68
CA ASP A 88 10.84 12.18 18.72
C ASP A 88 11.53 11.59 19.96
N GLN A 89 12.37 10.59 19.76
CA GLN A 89 12.89 9.72 20.81
C GLN A 89 14.43 9.70 20.79
N GLY A 90 15.03 9.29 21.92
CA GLY A 90 16.47 9.12 22.07
C GLY A 90 17.22 10.40 22.40
N LEU A 91 18.49 10.47 22.03
CA LEU A 91 19.43 11.52 22.41
C LEU A 91 19.09 12.87 21.74
N ARG A 92 18.48 13.78 22.51
CA ARG A 92 18.05 15.11 22.02
C ARG A 92 19.19 15.95 21.43
N ASP A 93 20.39 15.82 21.98
CA ASP A 93 21.58 16.58 21.59
C ASP A 93 22.38 15.91 20.45
N SER A 94 21.81 14.86 19.82
CA SER A 94 22.44 14.23 18.66
C SER A 94 22.58 15.24 17.53
N PRO A 95 23.81 15.48 17.03
CA PRO A 95 24.05 16.48 16.00
C PRO A 95 23.39 16.14 14.66
N THR A 96 23.14 14.86 14.41
CA THR A 96 22.55 14.36 13.18
C THR A 96 21.44 13.36 13.54
N PRO A 97 20.21 13.82 13.74
CA PRO A 97 19.09 12.94 14.02
C PRO A 97 18.75 12.04 12.82
N ILE A 98 18.16 10.89 13.11
CA ILE A 98 17.67 9.95 12.11
C ILE A 98 16.17 10.21 11.90
N ILE A 99 15.78 10.46 10.65
CA ILE A 99 14.39 10.69 10.25
C ILE A 99 13.93 9.49 9.42
N LEU A 100 12.80 8.85 9.80
CA LEU A 100 12.31 7.64 9.15
C LEU A 100 10.91 7.83 8.59
N ILE A 101 10.75 7.54 7.28
CA ILE A 101 9.53 7.74 6.51
C ILE A 101 8.92 6.38 6.15
N HIS A 102 7.69 6.12 6.59
CA HIS A 102 6.98 4.86 6.34
C HIS A 102 6.45 4.73 4.90
N GLY A 103 6.01 3.53 4.53
CA GLY A 103 5.44 3.19 3.23
C GLY A 103 3.94 3.49 3.09
N THR A 104 3.37 3.21 1.92
CA THR A 104 1.93 3.34 1.62
C THR A 104 1.09 2.53 2.59
N SER A 105 0.05 3.13 3.14
CA SER A 105 -0.90 2.53 4.11
C SER A 105 -0.27 2.03 5.42
N ALA A 106 1.00 2.32 5.65
CA ALA A 106 1.67 2.12 6.93
C ALA A 106 1.54 3.36 7.84
N SER A 107 2.27 3.38 8.92
CA SER A 107 2.38 4.48 9.88
C SER A 107 3.76 4.46 10.55
N LEU A 108 4.07 5.47 11.35
CA LEU A 108 5.33 5.55 12.08
C LEU A 108 5.66 4.29 12.92
N HIS A 109 4.65 3.53 13.30
CA HIS A 109 4.81 2.31 14.09
C HIS A 109 5.65 1.21 13.40
N THR A 110 5.74 1.22 12.06
CA THR A 110 6.59 0.27 11.32
C THR A 110 8.07 0.35 11.75
N TRP A 111 8.47 1.47 12.36
CA TRP A 111 9.83 1.77 12.80
C TRP A 111 10.11 1.49 14.27
N GLU A 112 9.11 1.05 15.06
CA GLU A 112 9.26 0.87 16.51
C GLU A 112 10.44 -0.04 16.88
N GLY A 113 10.69 -1.08 16.10
CA GLY A 113 11.83 -1.97 16.32
C GLY A 113 13.18 -1.28 16.10
N TRP A 114 13.27 -0.44 15.06
CA TRP A 114 14.48 0.35 14.81
C TRP A 114 14.68 1.45 15.85
N VAL A 115 13.61 2.12 16.26
CA VAL A 115 13.70 3.13 17.31
C VAL A 115 14.31 2.54 18.57
N ARG A 116 13.79 1.40 19.06
CA ARG A 116 14.34 0.71 20.23
C ARG A 116 15.83 0.32 20.08
N ALA A 117 16.30 0.03 18.88
CA ALA A 117 17.69 -0.33 18.62
C ALA A 117 18.63 0.87 18.49
N LEU A 118 18.10 2.05 18.19
CA LEU A 118 18.87 3.24 17.82
C LEU A 118 18.82 4.35 18.89
N GLU A 119 17.74 4.43 19.69
CA GLU A 119 17.46 5.57 20.56
C GLU A 119 18.48 5.79 21.68
N ASP A 120 19.18 4.75 22.13
CA ASP A 120 20.26 4.89 23.12
C ASP A 120 21.46 5.73 22.62
N LYS A 121 21.68 5.79 21.30
CA LYS A 121 22.82 6.46 20.68
C LYS A 121 22.46 7.58 19.72
N HIS A 122 21.20 7.64 19.29
CA HIS A 122 20.75 8.59 18.29
C HIS A 122 19.42 9.23 18.70
N ARG A 123 19.16 10.45 18.23
CA ARG A 123 17.82 11.00 18.17
C ARG A 123 17.12 10.43 16.94
N VAL A 124 15.97 9.79 17.15
CA VAL A 124 15.21 9.15 16.09
C VAL A 124 13.82 9.78 16.02
N ILE A 125 13.47 10.27 14.85
CA ILE A 125 12.18 10.90 14.59
C ILE A 125 11.41 10.08 13.57
N THR A 126 10.22 9.65 13.93
CA THR A 126 9.28 8.94 13.08
C THR A 126 7.98 9.73 13.01
N PHE A 127 7.31 9.74 11.88
CA PHE A 127 6.07 10.50 11.69
C PHE A 127 5.17 9.84 10.66
N ASP A 128 3.89 10.19 10.70
CA ASP A 128 2.92 9.75 9.70
C ASP A 128 2.86 10.73 8.54
N LEU A 129 3.08 10.24 7.32
CA LEU A 129 2.91 11.01 6.10
C LEU A 129 1.45 11.47 5.91
N PRO A 130 1.21 12.62 5.24
CA PRO A 130 -0.13 12.98 4.75
C PRO A 130 -0.78 11.85 3.95
N ALA A 131 -2.07 11.64 4.11
CA ALA A 131 -2.89 10.52 3.65
C ALA A 131 -2.88 9.28 4.54
N PHE A 132 -2.00 9.18 5.54
CA PHE A 132 -1.78 7.93 6.28
C PHE A 132 -1.73 8.13 7.79
N GLY A 133 -1.72 7.01 8.50
CA GLY A 133 -1.59 6.96 9.95
C GLY A 133 -2.61 7.83 10.67
N LEU A 134 -2.20 8.46 11.76
CA LEU A 134 -3.04 9.39 12.51
C LEU A 134 -2.96 10.84 12.01
N THR A 135 -1.96 11.20 11.19
CA THR A 135 -1.91 12.49 10.50
C THR A 135 -3.13 12.68 9.60
N GLY A 136 -3.44 11.70 8.77
CA GLY A 136 -4.61 11.73 7.91
C GLY A 136 -4.46 12.58 6.65
N PRO A 137 -5.59 13.00 6.03
CA PRO A 137 -5.55 13.67 4.73
C PRO A 137 -4.95 15.07 4.80
N SER A 138 -4.25 15.44 3.70
CA SER A 138 -3.84 16.82 3.45
C SER A 138 -5.07 17.67 3.12
N PRO A 139 -5.19 18.90 3.68
CA PRO A 139 -6.26 19.82 3.32
C PRO A 139 -6.22 20.23 1.85
N GLU A 140 -5.05 20.22 1.23
CA GLU A 140 -4.86 20.57 -0.18
C GLU A 140 -5.18 19.40 -1.13
N GLY A 141 -5.24 18.17 -0.62
CA GLY A 141 -5.43 16.98 -1.45
C GLY A 141 -4.27 16.70 -2.43
N ASP A 142 -3.12 17.34 -2.23
CA ASP A 142 -1.89 17.11 -3.01
C ASP A 142 -1.05 16.02 -2.34
N TYR A 143 -0.88 14.90 -3.04
CA TYR A 143 -0.10 13.74 -2.62
C TYR A 143 0.97 13.37 -3.66
N THR A 144 1.40 14.33 -4.46
CA THR A 144 2.54 14.18 -5.36
C THR A 144 3.85 14.03 -4.59
N ILE A 145 4.87 13.47 -5.21
CA ILE A 145 6.19 13.35 -4.58
C ILE A 145 6.74 14.74 -4.21
N ALA A 146 6.52 15.74 -5.06
CA ALA A 146 6.92 17.12 -4.77
C ALA A 146 6.23 17.68 -3.51
N ALA A 147 4.95 17.35 -3.27
CA ALA A 147 4.25 17.74 -2.04
C ALA A 147 4.85 17.06 -0.80
N TYR A 148 5.18 15.78 -0.89
CA TYR A 148 5.86 15.09 0.21
C TYR A 148 7.27 15.63 0.48
N VAL A 149 8.04 15.97 -0.55
CA VAL A 149 9.37 16.62 -0.38
C VAL A 149 9.23 17.97 0.35
N ARG A 150 8.25 18.80 -0.07
CA ARG A 150 7.95 20.07 0.65
C ARG A 150 7.53 19.82 2.10
N PHE A 151 6.71 18.80 2.34
CA PHE A 151 6.27 18.41 3.68
C PHE A 151 7.46 18.01 4.57
N VAL A 152 8.40 17.18 4.08
CA VAL A 152 9.60 16.79 4.82
C VAL A 152 10.47 18.02 5.12
N GLY A 153 10.70 18.89 4.14
CA GLY A 153 11.44 20.15 4.36
C GLY A 153 10.81 21.01 5.45
N ALA A 154 9.50 21.24 5.39
CA ALA A 154 8.77 22.00 6.41
C ALA A 154 8.82 21.32 7.80
N LEU A 155 8.81 19.97 7.85
CA LEU A 155 8.97 19.23 9.11
C LEU A 155 10.37 19.44 9.71
N LEU A 156 11.42 19.34 8.92
CA LEU A 156 12.79 19.61 9.36
C LEU A 156 12.92 21.02 9.92
N ASP A 157 12.35 22.02 9.23
CA ASP A 157 12.38 23.42 9.67
C ASP A 157 11.61 23.62 10.98
N LYS A 158 10.40 23.01 11.07
CA LYS A 158 9.56 23.07 12.28
C LYS A 158 10.24 22.45 13.50
N LEU A 159 11.08 21.43 13.30
CA LEU A 159 11.82 20.75 14.38
C LEU A 159 13.22 21.35 14.61
N GLY A 160 13.61 22.39 13.87
CA GLY A 160 14.91 23.04 13.97
C GLY A 160 16.09 22.15 13.53
N ILE A 161 15.82 21.13 12.69
CA ILE A 161 16.82 20.17 12.23
C ILE A 161 17.52 20.73 10.99
N GLN A 162 18.79 21.03 11.09
CA GLN A 162 19.58 21.56 9.98
C GLN A 162 20.06 20.45 9.04
N ARG A 163 20.53 19.33 9.62
CA ARG A 163 21.02 18.16 8.88
C ARG A 163 20.54 16.88 9.55
N CYS A 164 20.33 15.84 8.77
CA CYS A 164 19.86 14.55 9.28
C CYS A 164 20.34 13.37 8.43
N VAL A 165 20.28 12.17 9.00
CA VAL A 165 20.19 10.93 8.25
C VAL A 165 18.72 10.74 7.87
N LEU A 166 18.44 10.52 6.60
CA LEU A 166 17.07 10.34 6.12
C LEU A 166 16.86 8.91 5.63
N GLY A 167 15.87 8.22 6.18
CA GLY A 167 15.55 6.86 5.77
C GLY A 167 14.08 6.73 5.39
N GLY A 168 13.78 5.75 4.53
CA GLY A 168 12.38 5.48 4.18
C GLY A 168 12.15 4.14 3.51
N ASN A 169 10.94 3.61 3.71
CA ASN A 169 10.47 2.37 3.11
C ASN A 169 9.49 2.65 1.98
N SER A 170 9.61 1.93 0.85
CA SER A 170 8.65 1.98 -0.24
C SER A 170 8.50 3.40 -0.81
N ILE A 171 7.29 3.99 -0.77
CA ILE A 171 7.09 5.41 -1.11
C ILE A 171 7.91 6.34 -0.19
N GLY A 172 8.06 5.98 1.09
CA GLY A 172 8.92 6.74 2.01
C GLY A 172 10.37 6.77 1.56
N GLY A 173 10.87 5.69 0.98
CA GLY A 173 12.18 5.63 0.33
C GLY A 173 12.27 6.56 -0.87
N ARG A 174 11.21 6.59 -1.71
CA ARG A 174 11.14 7.54 -2.82
C ARG A 174 11.13 8.99 -2.34
N VAL A 175 10.33 9.30 -1.34
CA VAL A 175 10.33 10.65 -0.72
C VAL A 175 11.70 10.98 -0.15
N ALA A 176 12.39 10.02 0.47
CA ALA A 176 13.71 10.24 1.06
C ALA A 176 14.76 10.58 0.00
N TRP A 177 14.89 9.81 -1.07
CA TRP A 177 15.89 10.09 -2.09
C TRP A 177 15.57 11.35 -2.91
N GLU A 178 14.28 11.63 -3.19
CA GLU A 178 13.89 12.89 -3.83
C GLU A 178 14.17 14.11 -2.93
N THR A 179 13.98 13.97 -1.61
CA THR A 179 14.35 15.02 -0.64
C THR A 179 15.86 15.23 -0.61
N ALA A 180 16.66 14.15 -0.57
CA ALA A 180 18.11 14.23 -0.60
C ALA A 180 18.62 14.94 -1.88
N ARG A 181 18.00 14.67 -3.01
CA ARG A 181 18.30 15.33 -4.28
C ARG A 181 17.90 16.82 -4.25
N ALA A 182 16.70 17.15 -3.74
CA ALA A 182 16.19 18.52 -3.72
C ALA A 182 16.89 19.40 -2.66
N MET A 183 17.37 18.80 -1.56
CA MET A 183 17.96 19.48 -0.41
C MET A 183 19.29 18.82 0.00
N PRO A 184 20.30 18.75 -0.88
CA PRO A 184 21.52 17.97 -0.63
C PRO A 184 22.30 18.43 0.61
N ASN A 185 22.20 19.71 0.98
CA ASN A 185 22.86 20.26 2.16
C ASN A 185 22.16 19.90 3.49
N ARG A 186 20.98 19.28 3.44
CA ARG A 186 20.19 18.91 4.62
C ARG A 186 20.30 17.42 4.96
N ILE A 187 20.84 16.59 4.06
CA ILE A 187 20.88 15.14 4.22
C ILE A 187 22.32 14.66 4.23
N ASP A 188 22.76 14.08 5.34
CA ASP A 188 24.13 13.58 5.53
C ASP A 188 24.31 12.15 4.98
N LYS A 189 23.35 11.29 5.24
CA LYS A 189 23.33 9.90 4.79
C LYS A 189 21.88 9.52 4.41
N LEU A 190 21.75 8.57 3.47
CA LEU A 190 20.47 8.09 2.99
C LEU A 190 20.31 6.59 3.28
N ILE A 191 19.10 6.17 3.69
CA ILE A 191 18.75 4.77 3.94
C ILE A 191 17.50 4.44 3.12
N LEU A 192 17.64 3.57 2.12
CA LEU A 192 16.56 3.15 1.23
C LEU A 192 16.17 1.72 1.57
N VAL A 193 14.91 1.53 1.99
CA VAL A 193 14.37 0.22 2.36
C VAL A 193 13.26 -0.14 1.38
N ASP A 194 13.49 -1.14 0.52
CA ASP A 194 12.52 -1.57 -0.51
C ASP A 194 11.89 -0.37 -1.24
N SER A 195 12.75 0.55 -1.67
CA SER A 195 12.39 1.91 -2.10
C SER A 195 11.71 1.95 -3.45
N GLY A 196 10.67 2.77 -3.59
CA GLY A 196 10.21 3.19 -4.89
C GLY A 196 11.25 4.07 -5.60
N GLY A 197 11.36 3.93 -6.95
CA GLY A 197 12.28 4.72 -7.74
C GLY A 197 12.16 4.42 -9.23
N TYR A 198 12.10 3.18 -9.59
CA TYR A 198 12.05 2.74 -10.98
C TYR A 198 10.64 2.33 -11.41
N PRO A 199 10.32 2.39 -12.72
CA PRO A 199 9.16 1.70 -13.27
C PRO A 199 9.42 0.19 -13.19
N SER A 200 8.70 -0.48 -12.28
CA SER A 200 8.89 -1.90 -11.97
C SER A 200 7.61 -2.68 -12.15
N ILE A 201 7.72 -3.94 -12.51
CA ILE A 201 6.60 -4.86 -12.60
C ILE A 201 6.51 -5.63 -11.29
N SER A 202 5.52 -5.28 -10.46
CA SER A 202 5.21 -6.03 -9.24
C SER A 202 4.75 -7.44 -9.58
N THR A 203 5.30 -8.46 -8.92
CA THR A 203 4.84 -9.84 -9.07
C THR A 203 3.58 -10.13 -8.26
N SER A 204 3.33 -9.33 -7.22
CA SER A 204 2.08 -9.38 -6.45
C SER A 204 1.76 -8.02 -5.84
N VAL A 205 0.63 -7.45 -6.22
CA VAL A 205 0.11 -6.19 -5.66
C VAL A 205 -1.02 -6.50 -4.69
N PRO A 206 -1.00 -5.99 -3.44
CA PRO A 206 -2.10 -6.15 -2.50
C PRO A 206 -3.46 -5.82 -3.11
N LEU A 207 -4.44 -6.68 -2.89
CA LEU A 207 -5.78 -6.50 -3.48
C LEU A 207 -6.41 -5.16 -3.07
N GLY A 208 -6.21 -4.73 -1.82
CA GLY A 208 -6.66 -3.42 -1.34
C GLY A 208 -6.11 -2.26 -2.19
N PHE A 209 -4.85 -2.31 -2.61
CA PHE A 209 -4.24 -1.29 -3.47
C PHE A 209 -4.81 -1.32 -4.89
N ARG A 210 -5.09 -2.51 -5.43
CA ARG A 210 -5.73 -2.65 -6.74
C ARG A 210 -7.12 -2.04 -6.75
N LEU A 211 -7.92 -2.32 -5.73
CA LEU A 211 -9.29 -1.79 -5.60
C LEU A 211 -9.30 -0.27 -5.35
N ALA A 212 -8.37 0.23 -4.53
CA ALA A 212 -8.25 1.67 -4.23
C ALA A 212 -7.90 2.53 -5.46
N ARG A 213 -7.32 1.93 -6.51
CA ARG A 213 -7.03 2.60 -7.80
C ARG A 213 -8.28 2.77 -8.68
N LEU A 214 -9.37 2.07 -8.39
CA LEU A 214 -10.59 2.11 -9.19
C LEU A 214 -11.60 3.10 -8.58
N PRO A 215 -11.92 4.24 -9.22
CA PRO A 215 -12.64 5.34 -8.58
C PRO A 215 -13.99 4.96 -7.97
N VAL A 216 -14.77 4.08 -8.65
CA VAL A 216 -16.07 3.62 -8.15
C VAL A 216 -15.90 2.69 -6.95
N LEU A 217 -14.99 1.72 -7.04
CA LEU A 217 -14.73 0.75 -5.97
C LEU A 217 -14.06 1.43 -4.76
N ASN A 218 -13.21 2.42 -4.98
CA ASN A 218 -12.63 3.19 -3.89
C ASN A 218 -13.71 3.88 -3.03
N ARG A 219 -14.72 4.48 -3.66
CA ARG A 219 -15.85 5.08 -2.92
C ARG A 219 -16.64 4.05 -2.11
N PHE A 220 -16.83 2.85 -2.65
CA PHE A 220 -17.47 1.77 -1.91
C PHE A 220 -16.61 1.32 -0.72
N LEU A 221 -15.28 1.23 -0.90
CA LEU A 221 -14.34 0.91 0.15
C LEU A 221 -14.27 1.98 1.27
N GLU A 222 -14.71 3.22 1.02
CA GLU A 222 -14.80 4.25 2.07
C GLU A 222 -15.79 3.86 3.19
N VAL A 223 -16.71 2.93 2.95
CA VAL A 223 -17.72 2.49 3.92
C VAL A 223 -17.73 0.99 4.18
N VAL A 224 -17.27 0.18 3.21
CA VAL A 224 -17.22 -1.29 3.32
C VAL A 224 -15.78 -1.75 3.13
N THR A 225 -15.10 -2.01 4.22
CA THR A 225 -13.70 -2.46 4.22
C THR A 225 -13.58 -3.72 5.07
N PRO A 226 -13.57 -4.91 4.45
CA PRO A 226 -13.34 -6.15 5.18
C PRO A 226 -11.98 -6.12 5.90
N ARG A 227 -11.97 -6.45 7.21
CA ARG A 227 -10.70 -6.59 7.93
C ARG A 227 -9.79 -7.65 7.30
N SER A 228 -10.38 -8.71 6.73
CA SER A 228 -9.67 -9.74 5.99
C SER A 228 -8.97 -9.21 4.72
N LEU A 229 -9.50 -8.17 4.07
CA LEU A 229 -8.83 -7.51 2.94
C LEU A 229 -7.54 -6.80 3.40
N VAL A 230 -7.58 -6.15 4.56
CA VAL A 230 -6.40 -5.52 5.16
C VAL A 230 -5.40 -6.59 5.59
N GLU A 231 -5.85 -7.65 6.27
CA GLU A 231 -5.00 -8.78 6.65
C GLU A 231 -4.31 -9.41 5.44
N ALA A 232 -5.04 -9.72 4.38
CA ALA A 232 -4.47 -10.25 3.16
C ALA A 232 -3.43 -9.32 2.53
N SER A 233 -3.66 -7.99 2.61
CA SER A 233 -2.73 -6.98 2.12
C SER A 233 -1.45 -6.93 2.95
N VAL A 234 -1.55 -7.01 4.28
CA VAL A 234 -0.37 -7.06 5.18
C VAL A 234 0.40 -8.36 4.97
N ARG A 235 -0.27 -9.51 4.92
CA ARG A 235 0.38 -10.81 4.63
C ARG A 235 1.06 -10.85 3.27
N ASN A 236 0.56 -10.11 2.29
CA ASN A 236 1.15 -10.03 0.96
C ASN A 236 2.53 -9.37 0.94
N VAL A 237 2.78 -8.40 1.81
CA VAL A 237 4.04 -7.63 1.87
C VAL A 237 5.09 -8.25 2.79
N TYR A 238 4.74 -9.26 3.59
CA TYR A 238 5.67 -10.02 4.42
C TYR A 238 6.31 -11.17 3.63
N GLY A 239 7.59 -11.42 3.83
CA GLY A 239 8.32 -12.58 3.31
C GLY A 239 7.88 -13.87 3.99
N ASP A 240 7.59 -13.79 5.29
CA ASP A 240 6.96 -14.83 6.09
C ASP A 240 5.62 -14.36 6.65
N PRO A 241 4.49 -14.68 5.99
CA PRO A 241 3.16 -14.28 6.44
C PRO A 241 2.75 -14.81 7.82
N SER A 242 3.45 -15.80 8.38
CA SER A 242 3.15 -16.32 9.73
C SER A 242 3.48 -15.34 10.84
N LYS A 243 4.36 -14.36 10.58
CA LYS A 243 4.72 -13.28 11.49
C LYS A 243 3.64 -12.20 11.62
N VAL A 244 2.62 -12.22 10.76
CA VAL A 244 1.52 -11.25 10.81
C VAL A 244 0.55 -11.62 11.93
N THR A 245 0.60 -10.85 13.01
CA THR A 245 -0.26 -11.05 14.19
C THR A 245 -1.61 -10.35 14.03
N PRO A 246 -2.65 -10.78 14.77
CA PRO A 246 -3.94 -10.10 14.78
C PRO A 246 -3.85 -8.62 15.20
N GLU A 247 -2.97 -8.30 16.15
CA GLU A 247 -2.76 -6.91 16.61
C GLU A 247 -2.12 -6.05 15.53
N LEU A 248 -1.16 -6.59 14.78
CA LEU A 248 -0.59 -5.93 13.63
C LEU A 248 -1.68 -5.60 12.59
N VAL A 249 -2.55 -6.55 12.29
CA VAL A 249 -3.69 -6.34 11.38
C VAL A 249 -4.64 -5.28 11.91
N ASP A 250 -4.93 -5.27 13.22
CA ASP A 250 -5.78 -4.25 13.85
C ASP A 250 -5.18 -2.85 13.67
N ARG A 251 -3.86 -2.71 13.84
CA ARG A 251 -3.18 -1.43 13.61
C ARG A 251 -3.35 -0.94 12.18
N TYR A 252 -3.05 -1.79 11.20
CA TYR A 252 -3.23 -1.43 9.79
C TYR A 252 -4.69 -1.13 9.44
N PHE A 253 -5.63 -1.90 10.01
CA PHE A 253 -7.05 -1.67 9.82
C PHE A 253 -7.49 -0.32 10.40
N ASP A 254 -7.13 -0.02 11.65
CA ASP A 254 -7.48 1.22 12.32
C ASP A 254 -6.89 2.44 11.59
N MET A 255 -5.63 2.36 11.12
CA MET A 255 -5.03 3.42 10.30
C MET A 255 -5.74 3.56 8.95
N THR A 256 -6.19 2.47 8.35
CA THR A 256 -6.93 2.49 7.09
C THR A 256 -8.29 3.17 7.25
N VAL A 257 -9.04 2.87 8.32
CA VAL A 257 -10.38 3.43 8.54
C VAL A 257 -10.37 4.76 9.31
N ARG A 258 -9.22 5.33 9.64
CA ARG A 258 -9.12 6.69 10.17
C ARG A 258 -9.77 7.65 9.17
N THR A 259 -10.62 8.56 9.67
CA THR A 259 -11.43 9.48 8.84
C THR A 259 -10.62 10.10 7.70
N GLY A 260 -11.07 9.83 6.49
CA GLY A 260 -10.54 10.38 5.25
C GLY A 260 -9.33 9.65 4.64
N ASN A 261 -8.66 8.72 5.36
CA ASN A 261 -7.46 8.02 4.83
C ASN A 261 -7.76 7.18 3.58
N ARG A 262 -8.92 6.51 3.51
CA ARG A 262 -9.30 5.69 2.34
C ARG A 262 -9.48 6.54 1.09
N ARG A 263 -10.11 7.71 1.22
CA ARG A 263 -10.23 8.69 0.13
C ARG A 263 -8.87 9.24 -0.29
N ALA A 264 -8.05 9.63 0.69
CA ALA A 264 -6.71 10.16 0.46
C ALA A 264 -5.80 9.13 -0.24
N LEU A 265 -5.89 7.83 0.11
CA LEU A 265 -5.19 6.75 -0.56
C LEU A 265 -5.58 6.66 -2.05
N GLY A 266 -6.87 6.75 -2.37
CA GLY A 266 -7.35 6.78 -3.76
C GLY A 266 -6.80 7.98 -4.52
N GLN A 267 -6.84 9.18 -3.92
CA GLN A 267 -6.28 10.40 -4.51
C GLN A 267 -4.76 10.28 -4.71
N ARG A 268 -4.04 9.70 -3.75
CA ARG A 268 -2.60 9.45 -3.87
C ARG A 268 -2.29 8.51 -5.05
N PHE A 269 -3.08 7.45 -5.26
CA PHE A 269 -2.87 6.56 -6.41
C PHE A 269 -3.20 7.24 -7.74
N ALA A 270 -4.20 8.13 -7.78
CA ALA A 270 -4.53 8.89 -8.98
C ALA A 270 -3.43 9.90 -9.37
N GLN A 271 -2.64 10.37 -8.40
CA GLN A 271 -1.52 11.30 -8.58
C GLN A 271 -0.16 10.59 -8.69
N ALA A 272 -0.14 9.25 -8.67
CA ALA A 272 1.11 8.50 -8.70
C ALA A 272 1.75 8.55 -10.08
N ASP A 273 3.02 8.94 -10.11
CA ASP A 273 3.91 8.84 -11.24
C ASP A 273 4.96 7.74 -10.98
N PHE A 274 4.71 6.54 -11.41
CA PHE A 274 5.57 5.41 -11.11
C PHE A 274 6.87 5.48 -11.94
N GLY A 275 7.96 5.97 -11.31
CA GLY A 275 9.31 5.96 -11.88
C GLY A 275 9.61 7.05 -12.92
N ALA A 276 8.81 8.12 -13.00
CA ALA A 276 9.04 9.22 -13.95
C ALA A 276 10.42 9.88 -13.78
N ASP A 277 10.94 9.94 -12.56
CA ASP A 277 12.23 10.57 -12.22
C ASP A 277 13.38 9.55 -12.03
N ALA A 278 13.23 8.30 -12.46
CA ALA A 278 14.23 7.25 -12.22
C ALA A 278 15.65 7.63 -12.69
N GLY A 279 15.78 8.30 -13.83
CA GLY A 279 17.07 8.75 -14.35
C GLY A 279 17.82 9.76 -13.45
N ARG A 280 17.14 10.34 -12.46
CA ARG A 280 17.71 11.31 -11.54
C ARG A 280 18.33 10.67 -10.28
N ILE A 281 18.16 9.36 -10.10
CA ILE A 281 18.75 8.61 -8.97
C ILE A 281 20.29 8.71 -9.03
N ALA A 282 20.88 8.69 -10.22
CA ALA A 282 22.32 8.84 -10.42
C ALA A 282 22.87 10.25 -10.04
N GLU A 283 22.01 11.24 -9.80
CA GLU A 283 22.41 12.56 -9.28
C GLU A 283 22.80 12.50 -7.80
N LEU A 284 22.41 11.45 -7.06
CA LEU A 284 22.72 11.30 -5.64
C LEU A 284 24.21 11.05 -5.40
N LYS A 285 24.85 11.90 -4.58
CA LYS A 285 26.29 11.84 -4.29
C LYS A 285 26.59 11.79 -2.80
N LEU A 286 25.71 11.18 -2.02
CA LEU A 286 25.85 11.06 -0.57
C LEU A 286 25.94 9.59 -0.16
N PRO A 287 26.55 9.27 1.00
CA PRO A 287 26.60 7.90 1.49
C PRO A 287 25.19 7.32 1.59
N THR A 288 24.96 6.20 0.91
CA THR A 288 23.62 5.57 0.81
C THR A 288 23.69 4.11 1.19
N LEU A 289 22.82 3.69 2.12
CA LEU A 289 22.54 2.29 2.41
C LEU A 289 21.26 1.87 1.69
N ILE A 290 21.37 0.85 0.87
CA ILE A 290 20.25 0.22 0.16
C ILE A 290 19.96 -1.13 0.84
N MET A 291 18.75 -1.30 1.34
CA MET A 291 18.31 -2.50 2.06
C MET A 291 17.08 -3.07 1.39
N TRP A 292 17.04 -4.40 1.20
CA TRP A 292 15.93 -5.01 0.47
C TRP A 292 15.57 -6.40 0.98
N GLY A 293 14.27 -6.68 1.02
CA GLY A 293 13.77 -8.03 1.23
C GLY A 293 13.88 -8.87 -0.04
N GLY A 294 14.58 -10.01 0.03
CA GLY A 294 14.72 -10.92 -1.12
C GLY A 294 13.42 -11.56 -1.58
N ARG A 295 12.37 -11.52 -0.74
CA ARG A 295 11.02 -11.98 -1.05
C ARG A 295 10.04 -10.83 -1.31
N ASP A 296 10.52 -9.63 -1.55
CA ASP A 296 9.65 -8.52 -1.93
C ASP A 296 8.98 -8.80 -3.30
N ARG A 297 7.64 -8.88 -3.26
CA ARG A 297 6.79 -9.13 -4.42
C ARG A 297 6.15 -7.85 -4.96
N LEU A 298 6.23 -6.77 -4.17
CA LEU A 298 5.65 -5.48 -4.54
C LEU A 298 6.65 -4.63 -5.32
N ILE A 299 7.90 -4.52 -4.85
CA ILE A 299 9.01 -3.90 -5.57
C ILE A 299 10.14 -4.94 -5.66
N PRO A 300 10.38 -5.50 -6.86
CA PRO A 300 11.31 -6.64 -7.00
C PRO A 300 12.73 -6.32 -6.52
N PRO A 301 13.47 -7.30 -5.95
CA PRO A 301 14.85 -7.11 -5.48
C PRO A 301 15.83 -6.65 -6.58
N GLY A 302 15.51 -6.89 -7.85
CA GLY A 302 16.30 -6.34 -8.97
C GLY A 302 16.38 -4.81 -8.99
N ASP A 303 15.42 -4.11 -8.38
CA ASP A 303 15.50 -2.66 -8.24
C ASP A 303 16.57 -2.23 -7.22
N ALA A 304 16.85 -3.05 -6.19
CA ALA A 304 17.95 -2.81 -5.26
C ALA A 304 19.31 -2.76 -5.98
N GLU A 305 19.52 -3.69 -6.91
CA GLU A 305 20.73 -3.74 -7.73
C GLU A 305 20.83 -2.53 -8.66
N ARG A 306 19.69 -2.06 -9.21
CA ARG A 306 19.64 -0.83 -10.02
C ARG A 306 20.00 0.39 -9.20
N PHE A 307 19.44 0.55 -7.99
CA PHE A 307 19.82 1.61 -7.07
C PHE A 307 21.31 1.57 -6.74
N HIS A 308 21.85 0.36 -6.48
CA HIS A 308 23.26 0.18 -6.18
C HIS A 308 24.18 0.50 -7.37
N HIS A 309 23.76 0.20 -8.57
CA HIS A 309 24.46 0.55 -9.80
C HIS A 309 24.45 2.07 -10.04
N ASP A 310 23.31 2.73 -9.82
CA ASP A 310 23.11 4.14 -10.17
C ASP A 310 23.63 5.10 -9.08
N ILE A 311 23.74 4.67 -7.82
CA ILE A 311 24.26 5.48 -6.71
C ILE A 311 25.70 5.07 -6.38
N ASP A 312 26.67 5.83 -6.90
CA ASP A 312 28.08 5.56 -6.66
C ASP A 312 28.42 5.49 -5.16
N GLY A 313 29.19 4.47 -4.76
CA GLY A 313 29.64 4.30 -3.38
C GLY A 313 28.52 3.88 -2.41
N SER A 314 27.33 3.53 -2.88
CA SER A 314 26.28 2.98 -2.05
C SER A 314 26.65 1.59 -1.52
N ARG A 315 26.07 1.22 -0.37
CA ARG A 315 26.16 -0.13 0.21
C ARG A 315 24.83 -0.86 0.00
N LEU A 316 24.87 -2.07 -0.55
CA LEU A 316 23.70 -2.93 -0.75
C LEU A 316 23.67 -4.06 0.28
N VAL A 317 22.50 -4.27 0.90
CA VAL A 317 22.21 -5.39 1.81
C VAL A 317 20.87 -6.02 1.42
N ILE A 318 20.88 -7.28 1.00
CA ILE A 318 19.66 -8.04 0.71
C ILE A 318 19.41 -9.06 1.83
N PHE A 319 18.18 -9.09 2.35
CA PHE A 319 17.70 -10.05 3.34
C PHE A 319 16.87 -11.13 2.62
N PRO A 320 17.44 -12.30 2.30
CA PRO A 320 16.85 -13.23 1.32
C PRO A 320 15.51 -13.82 1.73
N ASP A 321 15.17 -13.79 3.01
CA ASP A 321 13.98 -14.36 3.62
C ASP A 321 12.89 -13.33 3.97
N LEU A 322 13.21 -12.01 3.91
CA LEU A 322 12.28 -10.93 4.27
C LEU A 322 11.51 -10.41 3.05
N GLY A 323 10.36 -9.80 3.31
CA GLY A 323 9.49 -9.19 2.30
C GLY A 323 9.70 -7.69 2.14
N HIS A 324 8.64 -6.98 1.73
CA HIS A 324 8.64 -5.54 1.41
C HIS A 324 8.79 -4.61 2.63
N VAL A 325 8.61 -5.12 3.83
CA VAL A 325 8.72 -4.36 5.09
C VAL A 325 9.74 -5.00 6.04
N PRO A 326 11.00 -5.18 5.61
CA PRO A 326 12.01 -5.92 6.38
C PRO A 326 12.30 -5.27 7.72
N GLN A 327 12.16 -3.94 7.85
CA GLN A 327 12.31 -3.19 9.10
C GLN A 327 11.25 -3.55 10.15
N GLU A 328 10.09 -4.04 9.71
CA GLU A 328 8.99 -4.47 10.59
C GLU A 328 9.02 -5.98 10.81
N GLU A 329 9.41 -6.74 9.79
CA GLU A 329 9.43 -8.20 9.80
C GLU A 329 10.59 -8.79 10.63
N ASP A 330 11.79 -8.17 10.57
CA ASP A 330 12.97 -8.50 11.39
C ASP A 330 13.74 -7.23 11.75
N PRO A 331 13.22 -6.45 12.73
CA PRO A 331 13.83 -5.18 13.11
C PRO A 331 15.24 -5.32 13.68
N ALA A 332 15.55 -6.41 14.38
CA ALA A 332 16.86 -6.59 14.99
C ALA A 332 17.97 -6.73 13.93
N ARG A 333 17.73 -7.59 12.94
CA ARG A 333 18.70 -7.87 11.87
C ARG A 333 18.86 -6.67 10.93
N THR A 334 17.76 -5.98 10.64
CA THR A 334 17.78 -4.81 9.75
C THR A 334 18.37 -3.58 10.43
N ALA A 335 18.07 -3.34 11.72
CA ALA A 335 18.70 -2.26 12.49
C ALA A 335 20.21 -2.44 12.66
N ALA A 336 20.70 -3.69 12.79
CA ALA A 336 22.13 -3.96 12.87
C ALA A 336 22.88 -3.45 11.62
N ALA A 337 22.32 -3.66 10.42
CA ALA A 337 22.92 -3.15 9.18
C ALA A 337 22.93 -1.61 9.13
N VAL A 338 21.92 -0.96 9.71
CA VAL A 338 21.88 0.50 9.85
C VAL A 338 22.94 0.99 10.82
N ILE A 339 23.10 0.35 11.98
CA ILE A 339 24.11 0.70 12.97
C ILE A 339 25.51 0.62 12.35
N ASP A 340 25.82 -0.46 11.64
CA ASP A 340 27.09 -0.62 10.94
C ASP A 340 27.34 0.49 9.91
N PHE A 341 26.29 0.85 9.16
CA PHE A 341 26.38 1.94 8.15
C PHE A 341 26.58 3.32 8.79
N LEU A 342 25.93 3.58 9.93
CA LEU A 342 26.07 4.86 10.63
C LEU A 342 27.47 5.05 11.22
N GLN A 343 28.12 3.95 11.65
CA GLN A 343 29.49 3.96 12.22
C GLN A 343 30.59 4.03 11.15
N ALA A 344 30.28 3.62 9.91
CA ALA A 344 31.24 3.74 8.79
C ALA A 344 31.54 5.23 8.50
N ARG A 345 32.87 5.57 8.41
CA ARG A 345 33.38 6.91 8.12
C ARG A 345 33.24 7.26 6.64
#